data_5019aee0bc518b618dc3447762143f7e
#
_entry.id   5019aee0bc518b618dc3447762143f7e
#
_cell.length_a   1.000
_cell.length_b   1.000
_cell.length_c   1.000
_cell.angle_alpha   90.00
_cell.angle_beta   90.00
_cell.angle_gamma   90.00
#
_symmetry.space_group_name_H-M   'P 1'
#
loop_
_entity.id
_entity.type
_entity.pdbx_description
1 polymer ?
#
loop_
_entity_poly.entity_id
_entity_poly.type
_entity_poly.pdbx_seq_one_letter_code
_entity_poly.pdbx_strand_id
1 'polypeptide(L)'
;MTWEAVPGSADVRITVPLPEGTTRGDLDIKIFADRLCVKVNGLSEPILEGDLPGTVDLDGSYWEKEDDDVFLILERDNAMVGWEFLLQSDLPPPGDTSVTTKVFFDVDINGQDAGRIVFGLYGNHVPKTAENFRALCCGDFGRSKSGAELRFEGSCFHRIIPGFMCQGGDFTKANGTGGESIYGATFADEAFGIPHDRPFLLSMANSGPDTNGSQFFVTTAIAPHLDNKHVVFGEVLEGEEVVRKMEEKGTPEGKPRAQVAIANCGELGEEAERAEKT
;
A
#
# COMPACT_ATOMS: atom_id res chain seq x y z
N MET A 1 4.66 -11.68 25.13
CA MET A 1 3.89 -12.38 24.10
C MET A 1 4.61 -12.26 22.78
N THR A 2 4.73 -13.34 22.04
CA THR A 2 5.32 -13.37 20.69
C THR A 2 4.45 -14.26 19.80
N TRP A 3 4.53 -14.05 18.50
CA TRP A 3 3.90 -14.94 17.54
C TRP A 3 4.77 -15.08 16.29
N GLU A 4 4.63 -16.20 15.61
CA GLU A 4 5.40 -16.50 14.40
C GLU A 4 4.62 -17.45 13.48
N ALA A 5 4.84 -17.33 12.16
CA ALA A 5 4.36 -18.34 11.22
C ALA A 5 5.25 -19.57 11.30
N VAL A 6 4.65 -20.78 11.36
CA VAL A 6 5.39 -22.04 11.39
C VAL A 6 5.95 -22.31 9.99
N PRO A 7 7.29 -22.44 9.83
CA PRO A 7 7.89 -22.65 8.52
C PRO A 7 7.38 -23.92 7.83
N GLY A 8 6.85 -23.76 6.61
CA GLY A 8 6.35 -24.88 5.80
C GLY A 8 4.95 -25.38 6.17
N SER A 9 4.24 -24.69 7.05
CA SER A 9 2.86 -24.97 7.46
C SER A 9 1.95 -23.77 7.23
N ALA A 10 0.63 -23.99 7.28
CA ALA A 10 -0.37 -22.94 7.37
C ALA A 10 -0.48 -22.33 8.78
N ASP A 11 0.17 -22.94 9.76
CA ASP A 11 -0.03 -22.64 11.17
C ASP A 11 0.64 -21.32 11.61
N VAL A 12 0.04 -20.71 12.62
CA VAL A 12 0.60 -19.61 13.40
C VAL A 12 0.78 -20.09 14.83
N ARG A 13 1.98 -19.95 15.37
CA ARG A 13 2.29 -20.24 16.78
C ARG A 13 2.31 -18.95 17.57
N ILE A 14 1.52 -18.89 18.66
CA ILE A 14 1.48 -17.76 19.58
C ILE A 14 2.00 -18.25 20.93
N THR A 15 2.98 -17.56 21.50
CA THR A 15 3.50 -17.79 22.84
C THR A 15 2.97 -16.72 23.79
N VAL A 16 2.19 -17.11 24.77
CA VAL A 16 1.60 -16.23 25.77
C VAL A 16 2.24 -16.54 27.14
N PRO A 17 3.11 -15.67 27.67
CA PRO A 17 3.68 -15.83 28.99
C PRO A 17 2.58 -15.67 30.07
N LEU A 18 2.62 -16.55 31.05
CA LEU A 18 1.67 -16.59 32.15
C LEU A 18 2.29 -16.02 33.43
N PRO A 19 1.48 -15.52 34.37
CA PRO A 19 1.92 -15.24 35.73
C PRO A 19 2.52 -16.49 36.40
N GLU A 20 3.59 -16.28 37.18
CA GLU A 20 4.26 -17.36 37.92
C GLU A 20 3.26 -18.18 38.77
N GLY A 21 3.37 -19.48 38.71
CA GLY A 21 2.51 -20.41 39.44
C GLY A 21 1.14 -20.68 38.83
N THR A 22 0.86 -20.16 37.62
CA THR A 22 -0.39 -20.46 36.89
C THR A 22 -0.42 -21.92 36.49
N THR A 23 -1.47 -22.64 36.91
CA THR A 23 -1.69 -24.03 36.53
C THR A 23 -2.61 -24.13 35.30
N ARG A 24 -2.65 -25.35 34.68
CA ARG A 24 -3.57 -25.59 33.55
C ARG A 24 -5.05 -25.38 33.93
N GLY A 25 -5.40 -25.65 35.20
CA GLY A 25 -6.77 -25.50 35.71
C GLY A 25 -7.21 -24.04 35.92
N ASP A 26 -6.25 -23.10 35.89
CA ASP A 26 -6.53 -21.69 36.04
C ASP A 26 -6.78 -21.01 34.68
N LEU A 27 -6.65 -21.75 33.56
CA LEU A 27 -6.75 -21.22 32.21
C LEU A 27 -8.17 -21.39 31.66
N ASP A 28 -8.75 -20.31 31.13
CA ASP A 28 -9.94 -20.29 30.28
C ASP A 28 -9.51 -19.78 28.89
N ILE A 29 -9.25 -20.72 27.98
CA ILE A 29 -8.77 -20.42 26.62
C ILE A 29 -9.86 -20.81 25.63
N LYS A 30 -10.24 -19.85 24.78
CA LYS A 30 -11.24 -20.02 23.73
C LYS A 30 -10.67 -19.59 22.39
N ILE A 31 -10.67 -20.52 21.45
CA ILE A 31 -10.34 -20.30 20.05
C ILE A 31 -11.65 -20.34 19.27
N PHE A 32 -11.96 -19.27 18.55
CA PHE A 32 -13.06 -19.17 17.60
C PHE A 32 -12.50 -19.08 16.19
N ALA A 33 -13.32 -19.22 15.19
CA ALA A 33 -12.85 -19.17 13.80
C ALA A 33 -12.15 -17.83 13.43
N ASP A 34 -12.57 -16.74 14.05
CA ASP A 34 -12.14 -15.37 13.75
C ASP A 34 -11.72 -14.57 15.01
N ARG A 35 -11.63 -15.22 16.17
CA ARG A 35 -11.37 -14.56 17.45
C ARG A 35 -10.63 -15.46 18.43
N LEU A 36 -9.91 -14.86 19.35
CA LEU A 36 -9.13 -15.54 20.37
C LEU A 36 -9.32 -14.89 21.74
N CYS A 37 -9.37 -15.71 22.79
CA CYS A 37 -9.36 -15.23 24.17
C CYS A 37 -8.53 -16.17 25.07
N VAL A 38 -7.55 -15.62 25.80
CA VAL A 38 -6.75 -16.30 26.82
C VAL A 38 -6.93 -15.56 28.13
N LYS A 39 -7.59 -16.21 29.09
CA LYS A 39 -7.86 -15.66 30.43
C LYS A 39 -7.27 -16.58 31.50
N VAL A 40 -6.74 -15.96 32.56
CA VAL A 40 -6.32 -16.66 33.79
C VAL A 40 -7.32 -16.34 34.90
N ASN A 41 -7.82 -17.38 35.55
CA ASN A 41 -8.74 -17.22 36.69
C ASN A 41 -8.10 -16.37 37.78
N GLY A 42 -8.85 -15.39 38.28
CA GLY A 42 -8.35 -14.45 39.28
C GLY A 42 -7.79 -13.14 38.74
N LEU A 43 -7.54 -13.03 37.43
CA LEU A 43 -7.26 -11.75 36.79
C LEU A 43 -8.55 -11.06 36.35
N SER A 44 -8.58 -9.72 36.45
CA SER A 44 -9.72 -8.91 36.05
C SER A 44 -9.91 -8.86 34.55
N GLU A 45 -8.81 -8.89 33.79
CA GLU A 45 -8.78 -8.80 32.34
C GLU A 45 -8.15 -10.03 31.70
N PRO A 46 -8.52 -10.41 30.47
CA PRO A 46 -7.80 -11.41 29.70
C PRO A 46 -6.35 -11.01 29.45
N ILE A 47 -5.44 -11.99 29.37
CA ILE A 47 -4.05 -11.74 28.96
C ILE A 47 -3.98 -11.45 27.47
N LEU A 48 -4.85 -12.09 26.69
CA LEU A 48 -4.95 -11.91 25.24
C LEU A 48 -6.43 -12.03 24.84
N GLU A 49 -6.97 -11.06 24.15
CA GLU A 49 -8.33 -11.12 23.59
C GLU A 49 -8.43 -10.21 22.37
N GLY A 50 -9.04 -10.69 21.29
CA GLY A 50 -9.34 -9.88 20.12
C GLY A 50 -9.72 -10.72 18.90
N ASP A 51 -10.12 -10.02 17.84
CA ASP A 51 -10.43 -10.60 16.55
C ASP A 51 -9.13 -10.89 15.79
N LEU A 52 -9.08 -12.05 15.10
CA LEU A 52 -7.94 -12.46 14.29
C LEU A 52 -7.98 -11.77 12.92
N PRO A 53 -6.84 -11.57 12.25
CA PRO A 53 -6.77 -10.97 10.91
C PRO A 53 -7.38 -11.82 9.80
N GLY A 54 -7.69 -13.07 10.09
CA GLY A 54 -8.28 -14.06 9.20
C GLY A 54 -8.88 -15.20 9.95
N THR A 55 -9.52 -16.14 9.25
CA THR A 55 -10.16 -17.31 9.86
C THR A 55 -9.19 -18.47 10.05
N VAL A 56 -9.46 -19.29 11.07
CA VAL A 56 -8.70 -20.47 11.42
C VAL A 56 -9.61 -21.71 11.44
N ASP A 57 -9.06 -22.85 11.04
CA ASP A 57 -9.70 -24.16 11.19
C ASP A 57 -9.64 -24.55 12.67
N LEU A 58 -10.83 -24.76 13.27
CA LEU A 58 -10.96 -25.12 14.67
C LEU A 58 -10.55 -26.56 14.94
N ASP A 59 -10.65 -27.46 13.97
CA ASP A 59 -10.28 -28.87 14.12
C ASP A 59 -8.75 -29.04 14.14
N GLY A 60 -8.03 -28.17 13.41
CA GLY A 60 -6.57 -28.14 13.39
C GLY A 60 -5.94 -27.19 14.41
N SER A 61 -6.74 -26.33 15.06
CA SER A 61 -6.25 -25.36 16.04
C SER A 61 -6.36 -25.89 17.47
N TYR A 62 -5.30 -25.71 18.25
CA TYR A 62 -5.25 -26.19 19.63
C TYR A 62 -4.31 -25.34 20.49
N TRP A 63 -4.29 -25.64 21.80
CA TRP A 63 -3.35 -25.03 22.73
C TRP A 63 -2.73 -26.04 23.68
N GLU A 64 -1.53 -25.72 24.13
CA GLU A 64 -0.81 -26.49 25.14
C GLU A 64 -0.10 -25.57 26.14
N LYS A 65 0.15 -26.07 27.35
CA LYS A 65 0.88 -25.37 28.39
C LYS A 65 2.20 -26.08 28.66
N GLU A 66 3.29 -25.33 28.56
CA GLU A 66 4.63 -25.79 28.96
C GLU A 66 5.22 -24.73 29.89
N ASP A 67 5.73 -25.15 31.04
CA ASP A 67 6.29 -24.28 32.08
C ASP A 67 5.39 -23.10 32.40
N ASP A 68 5.88 -21.87 32.23
CA ASP A 68 5.16 -20.61 32.46
C ASP A 68 4.58 -19.99 31.17
N ASP A 69 4.46 -20.78 30.10
CA ASP A 69 3.91 -20.31 28.83
C ASP A 69 2.70 -21.15 28.38
N VAL A 70 1.80 -20.50 27.64
CA VAL A 70 0.79 -21.14 26.80
C VAL A 70 1.20 -20.97 25.34
N PHE A 71 1.15 -22.06 24.61
CA PHE A 71 1.33 -22.09 23.16
C PHE A 71 -0.04 -22.33 22.52
N LEU A 72 -0.44 -21.41 21.63
CA LEU A 72 -1.60 -21.62 20.76
C LEU A 72 -1.07 -21.89 19.37
N ILE A 73 -1.56 -22.95 18.77
CA ILE A 73 -1.30 -23.31 17.39
C ILE A 73 -2.60 -23.11 16.63
N LEU A 74 -2.61 -22.15 15.72
CA LEU A 74 -3.76 -21.79 14.92
C LEU A 74 -3.53 -22.18 13.47
N GLU A 75 -4.30 -23.16 12.98
CA GLU A 75 -4.28 -23.54 11.57
C GLU A 75 -5.12 -22.55 10.76
N ARG A 76 -4.49 -21.82 9.84
CA ARG A 76 -5.18 -20.82 9.01
C ARG A 76 -5.94 -21.47 7.86
N ASP A 77 -7.19 -21.10 7.66
CA ASP A 77 -8.01 -21.55 6.53
C ASP A 77 -7.39 -21.21 5.17
N ASN A 78 -6.63 -20.10 5.10
CA ASN A 78 -5.93 -19.68 3.90
C ASN A 78 -4.44 -19.41 4.18
N ALA A 79 -3.61 -20.41 3.89
CA ALA A 79 -2.17 -20.34 4.06
C ALA A 79 -1.47 -19.30 3.15
N MET A 80 -2.14 -18.83 2.09
CA MET A 80 -1.58 -17.85 1.16
C MET A 80 -1.68 -16.40 1.68
N VAL A 81 -2.51 -16.16 2.70
CA VAL A 81 -2.62 -14.85 3.34
C VAL A 81 -1.71 -14.84 4.56
N GLY A 82 -0.59 -14.12 4.48
CA GLY A 82 0.28 -13.87 5.63
C GLY A 82 -0.44 -12.99 6.65
N TRP A 83 -0.34 -13.31 7.95
CA TRP A 83 -0.72 -12.39 9.01
C TRP A 83 0.46 -11.49 9.33
N GLU A 84 0.24 -10.18 9.31
CA GLU A 84 1.25 -9.19 9.67
C GLU A 84 1.09 -8.74 11.12
N PHE A 85 -0.13 -8.88 11.65
CA PHE A 85 -0.50 -8.56 13.02
C PHE A 85 -1.20 -9.77 13.64
N LEU A 86 -1.07 -9.92 14.95
CA LEU A 86 -1.70 -11.03 15.66
C LEU A 86 -3.21 -10.81 15.83
N LEU A 87 -3.61 -9.59 16.19
CA LEU A 87 -5.02 -9.22 16.36
C LEU A 87 -5.38 -8.08 15.42
N GLN A 88 -6.65 -7.99 15.04
CA GLN A 88 -7.15 -6.87 14.24
C GLN A 88 -6.97 -5.51 14.95
N SER A 89 -7.00 -5.50 16.29
CA SER A 89 -6.72 -4.31 17.10
C SER A 89 -5.28 -3.79 16.96
N ASP A 90 -4.35 -4.64 16.52
CA ASP A 90 -2.95 -4.28 16.33
C ASP A 90 -2.71 -3.65 14.95
N LEU A 91 -3.71 -3.71 14.05
CA LEU A 91 -3.65 -3.02 12.77
C LEU A 91 -3.54 -1.51 13.01
N PRO A 92 -2.68 -0.82 12.27
CA PRO A 92 -2.69 0.62 12.30
C PRO A 92 -4.08 1.15 11.94
N PRO A 93 -4.50 2.29 12.50
CA PRO A 93 -5.78 2.88 12.14
C PRO A 93 -5.86 3.07 10.62
N PRO A 94 -7.05 2.91 10.01
CA PRO A 94 -7.22 3.12 8.58
C PRO A 94 -6.69 4.50 8.19
N GLY A 95 -5.97 4.55 7.08
CA GLY A 95 -5.38 5.80 6.61
C GLY A 95 -6.45 6.85 6.28
N ASP A 96 -6.12 8.11 6.52
CA ASP A 96 -6.99 9.23 6.11
C ASP A 96 -6.94 9.40 4.58
N THR A 97 -8.04 9.07 3.90
CA THR A 97 -8.20 9.21 2.45
C THR A 97 -8.83 10.55 2.03
N SER A 98 -8.89 11.53 2.93
CA SER A 98 -9.35 12.87 2.59
C SER A 98 -8.42 13.51 1.57
N VAL A 99 -8.96 13.93 0.44
CA VAL A 99 -8.20 14.63 -0.61
C VAL A 99 -7.86 16.03 -0.15
N THR A 100 -6.58 16.34 -0.05
CA THR A 100 -6.07 17.66 0.34
C THR A 100 -5.65 18.50 -0.86
N THR A 101 -5.25 17.86 -1.94
CA THR A 101 -4.72 18.52 -3.14
C THR A 101 -5.12 17.71 -4.37
N LYS A 102 -5.43 18.41 -5.46
CA LYS A 102 -5.70 17.78 -6.75
C LYS A 102 -4.62 18.15 -7.76
N VAL A 103 -4.14 17.13 -8.47
CA VAL A 103 -3.18 17.31 -9.58
C VAL A 103 -3.69 16.59 -10.82
N PHE A 104 -3.17 16.94 -11.99
CA PHE A 104 -3.59 16.31 -13.24
C PHE A 104 -2.42 15.90 -14.12
N PHE A 105 -2.69 14.92 -14.98
CA PHE A 105 -1.90 14.57 -16.14
C PHE A 105 -2.75 14.65 -17.40
N ASP A 106 -2.26 15.35 -18.43
CA ASP A 106 -2.72 15.19 -19.79
C ASP A 106 -1.86 14.11 -20.44
N VAL A 107 -2.49 13.02 -20.89
CA VAL A 107 -1.81 11.83 -21.36
C VAL A 107 -1.86 11.74 -22.87
N ASP A 108 -0.69 11.49 -23.47
CA ASP A 108 -0.55 11.16 -24.89
C ASP A 108 -0.27 9.68 -25.10
N ILE A 109 -0.88 9.08 -26.13
CA ILE A 109 -0.55 7.74 -26.62
C ILE A 109 -0.06 7.86 -28.06
N ASN A 110 1.22 7.57 -28.31
CA ASN A 110 1.89 7.78 -29.61
C ASN A 110 1.74 9.20 -30.16
N GLY A 111 1.81 10.24 -29.31
CA GLY A 111 1.66 11.63 -29.68
C GLY A 111 0.22 12.06 -30.00
N GLN A 112 -0.76 11.24 -29.63
CA GLN A 112 -2.17 11.58 -29.76
C GLN A 112 -2.76 11.78 -28.35
N ASP A 113 -3.51 12.85 -28.17
CA ASP A 113 -4.21 13.12 -26.91
C ASP A 113 -5.14 11.97 -26.54
N ALA A 114 -4.93 11.39 -25.37
CA ALA A 114 -5.76 10.32 -24.82
C ALA A 114 -6.76 10.82 -23.79
N GLY A 115 -6.55 12.04 -23.26
CA GLY A 115 -7.38 12.72 -22.27
C GLY A 115 -6.64 13.05 -20.98
N ARG A 116 -7.38 13.62 -20.03
CA ARG A 116 -6.88 14.03 -18.72
C ARG A 116 -7.21 13.03 -17.64
N ILE A 117 -6.26 12.81 -16.71
CA ILE A 117 -6.46 12.11 -15.44
C ILE A 117 -6.32 13.14 -14.32
N VAL A 118 -7.29 13.21 -13.42
CA VAL A 118 -7.22 14.00 -12.20
C VAL A 118 -6.98 13.06 -11.01
N PHE A 119 -5.97 13.37 -10.22
CA PHE A 119 -5.64 12.63 -9.00
C PHE A 119 -5.96 13.46 -7.77
N GLY A 120 -6.52 12.81 -6.74
CA GLY A 120 -6.63 13.33 -5.40
C GLY A 120 -5.50 12.80 -4.53
N LEU A 121 -4.79 13.66 -3.82
CA LEU A 121 -3.68 13.30 -2.95
C LEU A 121 -4.09 13.29 -1.48
N TYR A 122 -3.61 12.32 -0.71
CA TYR A 122 -3.94 12.10 0.70
C TYR A 122 -2.92 12.76 1.64
N GLY A 123 -2.80 14.10 1.53
CA GLY A 123 -1.79 14.86 2.26
C GLY A 123 -1.95 14.85 3.79
N ASN A 124 -3.11 14.49 4.33
CA ASN A 124 -3.28 14.31 5.78
C ASN A 124 -2.65 12.99 6.26
N HIS A 125 -2.64 11.96 5.41
CA HIS A 125 -2.08 10.64 5.75
C HIS A 125 -0.59 10.55 5.50
N VAL A 126 -0.15 11.00 4.30
CA VAL A 126 1.24 10.90 3.85
C VAL A 126 1.71 12.24 3.23
N PRO A 127 1.90 13.27 4.08
CA PRO A 127 2.15 14.64 3.62
C PRO A 127 3.41 14.80 2.76
N LYS A 128 4.50 14.10 3.08
CA LYS A 128 5.74 14.20 2.30
C LYS A 128 5.60 13.52 0.94
N THR A 129 4.95 12.36 0.90
CA THR A 129 4.73 11.61 -0.34
C THR A 129 3.79 12.37 -1.27
N ALA A 130 2.69 12.93 -0.72
CA ALA A 130 1.77 13.78 -1.46
C ALA A 130 2.45 15.05 -2.00
N GLU A 131 3.25 15.73 -1.17
CA GLU A 131 3.99 16.93 -1.60
C GLU A 131 5.05 16.62 -2.66
N ASN A 132 5.79 15.50 -2.52
CA ASN A 132 6.73 15.06 -3.54
C ASN A 132 6.04 14.92 -4.91
N PHE A 133 4.90 14.27 -4.96
CA PHE A 133 4.17 14.05 -6.21
C PHE A 133 3.60 15.37 -6.76
N ARG A 134 2.97 16.20 -5.92
CA ARG A 134 2.45 17.52 -6.31
C ARG A 134 3.55 18.40 -6.92
N ALA A 135 4.68 18.50 -6.23
CA ALA A 135 5.80 19.33 -6.66
C ALA A 135 6.43 18.86 -7.98
N LEU A 136 6.48 17.54 -8.21
CA LEU A 136 6.93 16.96 -9.48
C LEU A 136 5.91 17.17 -10.61
N CYS A 137 4.62 17.31 -10.31
CA CYS A 137 3.62 17.73 -11.29
C CYS A 137 3.84 19.20 -11.71
N CYS A 138 4.14 20.08 -10.74
CA CYS A 138 4.29 21.52 -11.00
C CYS A 138 5.70 21.91 -11.49
N GLY A 139 6.73 21.13 -11.16
CA GLY A 139 8.12 21.46 -11.47
C GLY A 139 8.71 22.55 -10.55
N ASP A 140 8.17 22.71 -9.33
CA ASP A 140 8.47 23.82 -8.41
C ASP A 140 9.93 23.85 -7.92
N PHE A 141 10.60 22.69 -7.91
CA PHE A 141 11.96 22.55 -7.38
C PHE A 141 13.07 22.66 -8.43
N GLY A 142 12.71 22.87 -9.69
CA GLY A 142 13.67 23.08 -10.76
C GLY A 142 14.56 21.84 -10.99
N ARG A 143 15.88 21.94 -10.75
CA ARG A 143 16.82 20.86 -10.98
C ARG A 143 17.36 20.28 -9.69
N SER A 144 17.51 18.94 -9.66
CA SER A 144 18.17 18.21 -8.59
C SER A 144 19.68 18.45 -8.55
N LYS A 145 20.33 17.93 -7.51
CA LYS A 145 21.80 17.93 -7.39
C LYS A 145 22.49 17.13 -8.51
N SER A 146 21.82 16.14 -9.07
CA SER A 146 22.32 15.36 -10.22
C SER A 146 22.17 16.12 -11.55
N GLY A 147 21.45 17.26 -11.56
CA GLY A 147 21.14 18.06 -12.73
C GLY A 147 19.85 17.65 -13.46
N ALA A 148 19.13 16.64 -12.97
CA ALA A 148 17.84 16.21 -13.52
C ALA A 148 16.78 17.29 -13.25
N GLU A 149 15.91 17.54 -14.21
CA GLU A 149 14.75 18.38 -14.03
C GLU A 149 13.70 17.63 -13.20
N LEU A 150 13.29 18.21 -12.08
CA LEU A 150 12.35 17.59 -11.14
C LEU A 150 10.91 17.87 -11.61
N ARG A 151 10.49 17.18 -12.66
CA ARG A 151 9.17 17.31 -13.29
C ARG A 151 8.74 16.06 -14.02
N PHE A 152 7.44 15.73 -13.97
CA PHE A 152 6.87 14.60 -14.69
C PHE A 152 6.58 14.89 -16.17
N GLU A 153 6.37 16.14 -16.56
CA GLU A 153 6.09 16.50 -17.95
C GLU A 153 7.16 15.95 -18.92
N GLY A 154 6.72 15.32 -19.99
CA GLY A 154 7.58 14.67 -20.98
C GLY A 154 8.05 13.26 -20.61
N SER A 155 7.83 12.80 -19.36
CA SER A 155 8.16 11.44 -18.96
C SER A 155 7.12 10.43 -19.45
N CYS A 156 7.47 9.13 -19.43
CA CYS A 156 6.60 8.09 -19.94
C CYS A 156 6.27 7.03 -18.88
N PHE A 157 5.17 6.33 -19.12
CA PHE A 157 4.84 5.10 -18.43
C PHE A 157 5.64 3.95 -19.06
N HIS A 158 6.75 3.60 -18.41
CA HIS A 158 7.73 2.64 -18.95
C HIS A 158 7.34 1.18 -18.71
N ARG A 159 6.39 0.92 -17.78
CA ARG A 159 5.92 -0.42 -17.44
C ARG A 159 4.40 -0.41 -17.26
N ILE A 160 3.68 -1.19 -18.06
CA ILE A 160 2.22 -1.33 -18.01
C ILE A 160 1.87 -2.80 -18.09
N ILE A 161 1.21 -3.33 -17.07
CA ILE A 161 0.75 -4.72 -17.02
C ILE A 161 -0.77 -4.73 -16.88
N PRO A 162 -1.50 -5.25 -17.89
CA PRO A 162 -2.95 -5.35 -17.83
C PRO A 162 -3.43 -6.20 -16.65
N GLY A 163 -4.48 -5.75 -15.98
CA GLY A 163 -5.00 -6.40 -14.77
C GLY A 163 -4.11 -6.25 -13.54
N PHE A 164 -3.19 -5.26 -13.57
CA PHE A 164 -2.32 -4.98 -12.43
C PHE A 164 -2.10 -3.48 -12.23
N MET A 165 -1.23 -2.83 -13.06
CA MET A 165 -0.92 -1.41 -12.87
C MET A 165 -0.26 -0.77 -14.10
N CYS A 166 -0.26 0.59 -14.11
CA CYS A 166 0.51 1.45 -15.02
C CYS A 166 1.57 2.20 -14.19
N GLN A 167 2.87 1.94 -14.45
CA GLN A 167 4.00 2.53 -13.72
C GLN A 167 4.75 3.56 -14.58
N GLY A 168 5.01 4.72 -13.98
CA GLY A 168 5.72 5.85 -14.57
C GLY A 168 6.62 6.57 -13.58
N GLY A 169 6.96 7.82 -13.89
CA GLY A 169 7.71 8.72 -12.99
C GLY A 169 9.23 8.61 -13.07
N ASP A 170 9.80 7.78 -13.96
CA ASP A 170 11.22 7.83 -14.29
C ASP A 170 11.51 8.89 -15.36
N PHE A 171 11.56 10.14 -14.93
CA PHE A 171 11.87 11.28 -15.83
C PHE A 171 13.37 11.41 -16.15
N THR A 172 14.24 10.62 -15.53
CA THR A 172 15.69 10.68 -15.73
C THR A 172 16.20 9.72 -16.78
N LYS A 173 15.67 8.47 -16.82
CA LYS A 173 16.15 7.40 -17.70
C LYS A 173 15.06 6.76 -18.55
N ALA A 174 13.80 6.97 -18.20
CA ALA A 174 12.62 6.46 -18.89
C ALA A 174 12.57 4.91 -19.06
N ASN A 175 13.26 4.16 -18.20
CA ASN A 175 13.36 2.70 -18.26
C ASN A 175 13.11 1.99 -16.92
N GLY A 176 12.75 2.75 -15.87
CA GLY A 176 12.46 2.23 -14.54
C GLY A 176 13.68 2.13 -13.61
N THR A 177 14.87 2.55 -14.05
CA THR A 177 16.09 2.51 -13.23
C THR A 177 16.51 3.90 -12.71
N GLY A 178 15.70 4.90 -12.94
CA GLY A 178 15.96 6.30 -12.56
C GLY A 178 14.83 6.90 -11.74
N GLY A 179 14.75 8.23 -11.79
CA GLY A 179 13.84 9.04 -10.97
C GLY A 179 14.51 9.52 -9.69
N GLU A 180 14.12 10.70 -9.24
CA GLU A 180 14.61 11.33 -8.01
C GLU A 180 13.45 12.04 -7.31
N SER A 181 13.46 12.07 -5.98
CA SER A 181 12.49 12.86 -5.21
C SER A 181 12.92 14.31 -5.05
N ILE A 182 12.01 15.17 -4.63
CA ILE A 182 12.32 16.56 -4.27
C ILE A 182 13.22 16.66 -3.03
N TYR A 183 13.30 15.59 -2.23
CA TYR A 183 14.10 15.49 -1.00
C TYR A 183 15.53 14.98 -1.24
N GLY A 184 15.79 14.41 -2.42
CA GLY A 184 17.07 13.78 -2.80
C GLY A 184 16.81 12.52 -3.63
N ALA A 185 17.78 11.59 -3.67
CA ALA A 185 17.63 10.38 -4.47
C ALA A 185 16.42 9.55 -4.03
N THR A 186 16.27 9.33 -2.71
CA THR A 186 15.17 8.57 -2.11
C THR A 186 14.71 9.18 -0.79
N PHE A 187 13.54 8.75 -0.30
CA PHE A 187 13.00 9.08 1.02
C PHE A 187 12.27 7.86 1.62
N ALA A 188 12.08 7.89 2.94
CA ALA A 188 11.49 6.79 3.70
C ALA A 188 10.00 6.59 3.40
N ASP A 189 9.51 5.37 3.65
CA ASP A 189 8.09 5.07 3.68
C ASP A 189 7.41 5.84 4.82
N GLU A 190 6.29 6.53 4.55
CA GLU A 190 5.61 7.33 5.57
C GLU A 190 4.60 6.52 6.36
N ALA A 191 3.69 5.81 5.67
CA ALA A 191 2.65 4.99 6.28
C ALA A 191 2.07 3.98 5.29
N PHE A 192 1.55 2.87 5.82
CA PHE A 192 0.93 1.79 5.05
C PHE A 192 -0.57 1.58 5.37
N GLY A 193 -1.22 2.55 6.02
CA GLY A 193 -2.60 2.43 6.50
C GLY A 193 -3.70 2.37 5.42
N ILE A 194 -3.34 2.44 4.12
CA ILE A 194 -4.29 2.36 3.00
C ILE A 194 -3.92 1.14 2.15
N PRO A 195 -4.79 0.09 2.10
CA PRO A 195 -4.53 -1.12 1.32
C PRO A 195 -4.78 -0.89 -0.17
N HIS A 196 -4.19 -1.77 -1.01
CA HIS A 196 -4.44 -1.81 -2.46
C HIS A 196 -5.71 -2.62 -2.78
N ASP A 197 -6.85 -2.24 -2.20
CA ASP A 197 -8.13 -2.95 -2.19
C ASP A 197 -9.03 -2.66 -3.39
N ARG A 198 -8.63 -1.74 -4.25
CA ARG A 198 -9.39 -1.32 -5.44
C ARG A 198 -8.48 -0.87 -6.58
N PRO A 199 -8.98 -0.84 -7.84
CA PRO A 199 -8.27 -0.15 -8.92
C PRO A 199 -8.25 1.35 -8.72
N PHE A 200 -7.40 2.04 -9.51
CA PHE A 200 -7.27 3.50 -9.59
C PHE A 200 -6.64 4.15 -8.35
N LEU A 201 -5.96 3.37 -7.50
CA LEU A 201 -5.11 3.91 -6.44
C LEU A 201 -3.78 4.36 -7.01
N LEU A 202 -3.27 5.47 -6.46
CA LEU A 202 -1.96 6.02 -6.74
C LEU A 202 -0.99 5.62 -5.63
N SER A 203 0.08 4.90 -5.97
CA SER A 203 1.01 4.31 -5.02
C SER A 203 2.45 4.47 -5.46
N MET A 204 3.39 4.55 -4.48
CA MET A 204 4.81 4.69 -4.74
C MET A 204 5.44 3.38 -5.21
N ALA A 205 6.20 3.44 -6.30
CA ALA A 205 7.14 2.37 -6.65
C ALA A 205 8.44 2.56 -5.87
N ASN A 206 9.02 1.45 -5.41
CA ASN A 206 10.28 1.44 -4.67
C ASN A 206 11.14 0.22 -5.03
N SER A 207 12.36 0.15 -4.49
CA SER A 207 13.31 -0.97 -4.63
C SER A 207 13.57 -1.67 -3.28
N GLY A 208 12.59 -1.66 -2.40
CA GLY A 208 12.64 -2.15 -1.03
C GLY A 208 12.29 -1.03 -0.03
N PRO A 209 12.28 -1.32 1.27
CA PRO A 209 11.90 -0.35 2.30
C PRO A 209 12.70 0.95 2.21
N ASP A 210 12.01 2.08 2.42
CA ASP A 210 12.61 3.42 2.50
C ASP A 210 13.36 3.90 1.24
N THR A 211 12.92 3.43 0.06
CA THR A 211 13.56 3.78 -1.23
C THR A 211 12.62 4.49 -2.20
N ASN A 212 11.63 5.26 -1.71
CA ASN A 212 10.74 6.04 -2.55
C ASN A 212 11.51 7.16 -3.26
N GLY A 213 11.29 7.28 -4.57
CA GLY A 213 11.86 8.36 -5.39
C GLY A 213 10.76 9.20 -6.04
N SER A 214 10.73 9.19 -7.37
CA SER A 214 9.66 9.79 -8.16
C SER A 214 8.77 8.76 -8.85
N GLN A 215 9.18 7.49 -8.90
CA GLN A 215 8.40 6.49 -9.59
C GLN A 215 7.14 6.14 -8.80
N PHE A 216 6.05 6.02 -9.52
CA PHE A 216 4.71 5.71 -9.00
C PHE A 216 4.01 4.73 -9.93
N PHE A 217 2.91 4.17 -9.47
CA PHE A 217 2.00 3.42 -10.31
C PHE A 217 0.54 3.73 -9.98
N VAL A 218 -0.31 3.56 -10.98
CA VAL A 218 -1.77 3.59 -10.86
C VAL A 218 -2.26 2.16 -10.96
N THR A 219 -2.97 1.65 -9.95
CA THR A 219 -3.54 0.30 -9.97
C THR A 219 -4.66 0.19 -11.00
N THR A 220 -4.77 -0.94 -11.68
CA THR A 220 -5.90 -1.26 -12.57
C THR A 220 -6.71 -2.46 -12.09
N ALA A 221 -6.28 -3.08 -10.97
CA ALA A 221 -6.95 -4.15 -10.25
C ALA A 221 -6.61 -4.10 -8.77
N ILE A 222 -7.27 -4.93 -7.97
CA ILE A 222 -6.94 -5.18 -6.56
C ILE A 222 -5.56 -5.85 -6.49
N ALA A 223 -4.67 -5.37 -5.60
CA ALA A 223 -3.28 -5.82 -5.53
C ALA A 223 -2.78 -5.98 -4.08
N PRO A 224 -3.38 -6.84 -3.25
CA PRO A 224 -3.07 -6.93 -1.81
C PRO A 224 -1.64 -7.39 -1.52
N HIS A 225 -0.94 -8.00 -2.47
CA HIS A 225 0.47 -8.39 -2.36
C HIS A 225 1.44 -7.20 -2.29
N LEU A 226 0.95 -5.97 -2.55
CA LEU A 226 1.67 -4.70 -2.44
C LEU A 226 1.49 -4.03 -1.08
N ASP A 227 0.52 -4.49 -0.27
CA ASP A 227 0.22 -3.91 1.04
C ASP A 227 1.45 -4.02 1.95
N ASN A 228 1.65 -2.97 2.74
CA ASN A 228 2.79 -2.80 3.65
C ASN A 228 4.19 -2.83 2.98
N LYS A 229 4.22 -2.66 1.65
CA LYS A 229 5.46 -2.57 0.85
C LYS A 229 5.50 -1.30 0.01
N HIS A 230 4.34 -0.80 -0.39
CA HIS A 230 4.20 0.38 -1.24
C HIS A 230 3.22 1.36 -0.61
N VAL A 231 3.61 2.62 -0.51
CA VAL A 231 2.81 3.66 0.13
C VAL A 231 1.73 4.15 -0.84
N VAL A 232 0.46 3.92 -0.51
CA VAL A 232 -0.68 4.52 -1.21
C VAL A 232 -0.83 5.97 -0.77
N PHE A 233 -0.83 6.91 -1.70
CA PHE A 233 -0.84 8.34 -1.39
C PHE A 233 -1.91 9.14 -2.14
N GLY A 234 -2.78 8.48 -2.89
CA GLY A 234 -3.86 9.13 -3.63
C GLY A 234 -4.69 8.16 -4.45
N GLU A 235 -5.60 8.72 -5.22
CA GLU A 235 -6.46 7.99 -6.13
C GLU A 235 -6.81 8.82 -7.37
N VAL A 236 -7.29 8.16 -8.42
CA VAL A 236 -7.88 8.80 -9.60
C VAL A 236 -9.27 9.27 -9.25
N LEU A 237 -9.54 10.56 -9.42
CA LEU A 237 -10.85 11.17 -9.23
C LEU A 237 -11.62 11.27 -10.55
N GLU A 238 -10.90 11.53 -11.66
CA GLU A 238 -11.47 11.67 -13.00
C GLU A 238 -10.50 11.10 -14.03
N GLY A 239 -11.00 10.59 -15.14
CA GLY A 239 -10.17 10.03 -16.22
C GLY A 239 -9.84 8.55 -16.06
N GLU A 240 -10.67 7.76 -15.37
CA GLU A 240 -10.52 6.30 -15.28
C GLU A 240 -10.46 5.64 -16.66
N GLU A 241 -11.24 6.16 -17.62
CA GLU A 241 -11.24 5.69 -19.00
C GLU A 241 -9.90 5.94 -19.71
N VAL A 242 -9.15 6.99 -19.32
CA VAL A 242 -7.80 7.25 -19.82
C VAL A 242 -6.83 6.21 -19.27
N VAL A 243 -6.92 5.91 -17.97
CA VAL A 243 -6.12 4.83 -17.34
C VAL A 243 -6.40 3.49 -18.03
N ARG A 244 -7.66 3.19 -18.38
CA ARG A 244 -8.00 1.97 -19.12
C ARG A 244 -7.41 1.96 -20.53
N LYS A 245 -7.44 3.08 -21.25
CA LYS A 245 -6.76 3.20 -22.57
C LYS A 245 -5.25 2.98 -22.46
N MET A 246 -4.62 3.45 -21.37
CA MET A 246 -3.20 3.20 -21.11
C MET A 246 -2.96 1.71 -20.84
N GLU A 247 -3.78 1.08 -20.00
CA GLU A 247 -3.71 -0.35 -19.67
C GLU A 247 -3.77 -1.22 -20.90
N GLU A 248 -4.61 -0.91 -21.88
CA GLU A 248 -4.71 -1.62 -23.17
C GLU A 248 -3.40 -1.63 -23.96
N LYS A 249 -2.49 -0.70 -23.70
CA LYS A 249 -1.17 -0.64 -24.36
C LYS A 249 -0.13 -1.50 -23.64
N GLY A 250 -0.48 -2.10 -22.50
CA GLY A 250 0.39 -2.97 -21.72
C GLY A 250 0.62 -4.35 -22.33
N THR A 251 1.55 -5.07 -21.73
CA THR A 251 1.85 -6.49 -22.02
C THR A 251 2.06 -7.24 -20.69
N PRO A 252 1.92 -8.56 -20.68
CA PRO A 252 2.23 -9.36 -19.48
C PRO A 252 3.68 -9.18 -19.00
N GLU A 253 4.62 -8.91 -19.92
CA GLU A 253 6.03 -8.66 -19.62
C GLU A 253 6.28 -7.23 -19.12
N GLY A 254 5.27 -6.36 -19.20
CA GLY A 254 5.29 -4.99 -18.71
C GLY A 254 5.75 -3.94 -19.74
N LYS A 255 6.38 -4.33 -20.86
CA LYS A 255 6.80 -3.35 -21.87
C LYS A 255 5.61 -2.87 -22.69
N PRO A 256 5.26 -1.57 -22.68
CA PRO A 256 4.13 -1.05 -23.44
C PRO A 256 4.31 -1.22 -24.94
N ARG A 257 3.22 -1.50 -25.66
CA ARG A 257 3.18 -1.62 -27.15
C ARG A 257 3.14 -0.26 -27.84
N ALA A 258 2.89 0.80 -27.09
CA ALA A 258 2.82 2.19 -27.56
C ALA A 258 3.53 3.08 -26.56
N GLN A 259 4.05 4.20 -27.00
CA GLN A 259 4.54 5.23 -26.09
C GLN A 259 3.32 5.86 -25.37
N VAL A 260 3.33 5.80 -24.06
CA VAL A 260 2.35 6.48 -23.20
C VAL A 260 3.11 7.51 -22.40
N ALA A 261 2.84 8.78 -22.64
CA ALA A 261 3.60 9.91 -22.09
C ALA A 261 2.70 10.90 -21.33
N ILE A 262 3.28 11.59 -20.36
CA ILE A 262 2.66 12.72 -19.68
C ILE A 262 2.99 13.95 -20.52
N ALA A 263 2.03 14.39 -21.32
CA ALA A 263 2.22 15.56 -22.22
C ALA A 263 2.23 16.88 -21.44
N ASN A 264 1.45 16.94 -20.36
CA ASN A 264 1.38 18.10 -19.48
C ASN A 264 0.94 17.61 -18.08
N CYS A 265 1.31 18.34 -17.03
CA CYS A 265 0.91 18.05 -15.65
C CYS A 265 0.96 19.33 -14.81
N GLY A 266 0.23 19.31 -13.71
CA GLY A 266 0.18 20.45 -12.79
C GLY A 266 -0.79 20.23 -11.65
N GLU A 267 -0.96 21.25 -10.82
CA GLU A 267 -1.94 21.32 -9.74
C GLU A 267 -3.21 22.00 -10.23
N LEU A 268 -4.38 21.50 -9.81
CA LEU A 268 -5.66 22.15 -10.05
C LEU A 268 -5.93 23.12 -8.90
N GLY A 269 -5.88 24.43 -9.18
CA GLY A 269 -6.28 25.47 -8.23
C GLY A 269 -7.80 25.55 -8.11
N GLU A 270 -8.31 26.09 -6.99
CA GLU A 270 -9.75 26.29 -6.73
C GLU A 270 -10.48 27.12 -7.82
N GLU A 271 -9.77 27.95 -8.57
CA GLU A 271 -10.33 28.73 -9.68
C GLU A 271 -10.58 27.90 -10.94
N ALA A 272 -9.77 26.88 -11.19
CA ALA A 272 -9.94 25.97 -12.33
C ALA A 272 -11.19 25.09 -12.18
N GLU A 273 -11.51 24.67 -10.94
CA GLU A 273 -12.72 23.89 -10.64
C GLU A 273 -14.03 24.67 -10.89
N ARG A 274 -13.99 26.00 -10.80
CA ARG A 274 -15.17 26.83 -11.08
C ARG A 274 -15.43 27.01 -12.57
N ALA A 275 -14.38 26.96 -13.39
CA ALA A 275 -14.49 27.16 -14.84
C ALA A 275 -15.05 25.92 -15.56
N GLU A 276 -14.80 24.70 -15.05
CA GLU A 276 -15.31 23.47 -15.65
C GLU A 276 -16.78 23.16 -15.29
N LYS A 277 -17.34 23.83 -14.28
CA LYS A 277 -18.74 23.68 -13.84
C LYS A 277 -19.71 24.68 -14.47
N THR A 278 -19.24 25.53 -15.40
CA THR A 278 -20.05 26.56 -16.12
C THR A 278 -20.18 26.20 -17.59
#